data_a54ba8e34f03a048a18ef4eed36210cd
#
_entry.id   a54ba8e34f03a048a18ef4eed36210cd
#
_cell.length_a   1.000
_cell.length_b   1.000
_cell.length_c   1.000
_cell.angle_alpha   90.00
_cell.angle_beta   90.00
_cell.angle_gamma   90.00
#
_symmetry.space_group_name_H-M   'P 1'
#
loop_
_entity.id
_entity.type
_entity.pdbx_description
1 polymer ?
#
loop_
_entity_poly.entity_id
_entity_poly.type
_entity_poly.pdbx_seq_one_letter_code
_entity_poly.pdbx_strand_id
1 'polypeptide(L)'
;MFSLLKTFFNRSFLSLFFTQYLGAFNDNFFRTAMATFITYKVSDMSASDKSVVVSLAVALFMLPFFLFSAMAGEIADKIRKDLLIKLTKALEVVIVLLAGVGFLTVNVPLLLAVLFLMGTQSAFFGPVKYSILPDILNEKQLIAGNGIIEAGTYGSILQGTIFGGIVIAADKMLLPGVILAVAVSGLAVSLFIPRQKPANADLKIDKNFLRSTWKNMAFAKQNHNIFLCILGISWFWMLGTALIAQMPSLAHDIFNGTPGLFTFLLTLFSCGIGLGSLLCQFLLKGEITSKYVPLSALLMTVFLADLAFACAGYVPSASPADYKMFLADFAGKRITFDLLAFAVCGGLYIVPLNAMLQHLATEATRSRVIAANNIINSLFNCSIAFFNLSALSLDNLSS
;
A
#
# COMPACT_ATOMS: atom_id res chain seq x y z
N MET A 1 -17.56 19.53 -3.72
CA MET A 1 -18.35 18.34 -4.16
C MET A 1 -18.36 18.20 -5.68
N PHE A 2 -18.81 19.19 -6.47
CA PHE A 2 -18.82 19.12 -7.94
C PHE A 2 -17.48 18.85 -8.62
N SER A 3 -16.37 19.36 -8.11
CA SER A 3 -15.04 19.11 -8.69
C SER A 3 -14.56 17.66 -8.45
N LEU A 4 -14.85 17.09 -7.28
CA LEU A 4 -14.59 15.67 -6.98
C LEU A 4 -15.38 14.75 -7.91
N LEU A 5 -16.68 15.04 -8.08
CA LEU A 5 -17.55 14.28 -8.99
C LEU A 5 -17.06 14.36 -10.43
N LYS A 6 -16.71 15.57 -10.94
CA LYS A 6 -16.13 15.73 -12.28
C LYS A 6 -14.83 14.98 -12.45
N THR A 7 -13.96 14.95 -11.45
CA THR A 7 -12.71 14.18 -11.49
C THR A 7 -12.98 12.69 -11.51
N PHE A 8 -13.88 12.22 -10.64
CA PHE A 8 -14.21 10.81 -10.54
C PHE A 8 -14.89 10.27 -11.81
N PHE A 9 -15.82 11.01 -12.41
CA PHE A 9 -16.52 10.58 -13.64
C PHE A 9 -15.73 10.81 -14.95
N ASN A 10 -14.48 11.29 -14.88
CA ASN A 10 -13.61 11.29 -16.06
C ASN A 10 -13.25 9.84 -16.45
N ARG A 11 -13.58 9.43 -17.68
CA ARG A 11 -13.35 8.07 -18.17
C ARG A 11 -11.87 7.63 -18.02
N SER A 12 -10.94 8.53 -18.31
CA SER A 12 -9.51 8.25 -18.19
C SER A 12 -9.10 8.01 -16.74
N PHE A 13 -9.66 8.80 -15.82
CA PHE A 13 -9.40 8.66 -14.40
C PHE A 13 -10.07 7.40 -13.83
N LEU A 14 -11.33 7.11 -14.19
CA LEU A 14 -12.03 5.89 -13.76
C LEU A 14 -11.30 4.62 -14.17
N SER A 15 -10.83 4.54 -15.43
CA SER A 15 -10.07 3.37 -15.89
C SER A 15 -8.77 3.22 -15.11
N LEU A 16 -8.05 4.29 -14.82
CA LEU A 16 -6.86 4.23 -13.96
C LEU A 16 -7.22 3.82 -12.53
N PHE A 17 -8.26 4.43 -11.94
CA PHE A 17 -8.72 4.14 -10.58
C PHE A 17 -9.05 2.66 -10.40
N PHE A 18 -9.90 2.08 -11.25
CA PHE A 18 -10.25 0.67 -11.14
C PHE A 18 -9.08 -0.26 -11.47
N THR A 19 -8.21 0.10 -12.42
CA THR A 19 -7.00 -0.66 -12.72
C THR A 19 -6.09 -0.78 -11.50
N GLN A 20 -5.85 0.34 -10.79
CA GLN A 20 -5.01 0.35 -9.58
C GLN A 20 -5.73 -0.29 -8.38
N TYR A 21 -7.04 -0.07 -8.24
CA TYR A 21 -7.85 -0.63 -7.16
C TYR A 21 -7.85 -2.17 -7.20
N LEU A 22 -8.14 -2.76 -8.37
CA LEU A 22 -8.15 -4.21 -8.56
C LEU A 22 -6.75 -4.82 -8.40
N GLY A 23 -5.68 -4.11 -8.81
CA GLY A 23 -4.31 -4.56 -8.58
C GLY A 23 -3.95 -4.56 -7.10
N ALA A 24 -4.20 -3.46 -6.40
CA ALA A 24 -3.93 -3.38 -4.96
C ALA A 24 -4.80 -4.37 -4.15
N PHE A 25 -6.04 -4.60 -4.57
CA PHE A 25 -6.88 -5.66 -4.02
C PHE A 25 -6.22 -7.03 -4.19
N ASN A 26 -5.76 -7.35 -5.40
CA ASN A 26 -5.17 -8.64 -5.74
C ASN A 26 -3.88 -8.91 -4.96
N ASP A 27 -3.02 -7.88 -4.82
CA ASP A 27 -1.79 -7.95 -4.03
C ASP A 27 -2.08 -8.31 -2.55
N ASN A 28 -3.05 -7.62 -1.93
CA ASN A 28 -3.37 -7.84 -0.52
C ASN A 28 -4.18 -9.12 -0.31
N PHE A 29 -5.08 -9.46 -1.24
CA PHE A 29 -5.81 -10.73 -1.25
C PHE A 29 -4.84 -11.93 -1.29
N PHE A 30 -3.88 -11.92 -2.24
CA PHE A 30 -2.90 -12.98 -2.36
C PHE A 30 -2.02 -13.09 -1.11
N ARG A 31 -1.49 -11.96 -0.61
CA ARG A 31 -0.61 -11.94 0.57
C ARG A 31 -1.31 -12.52 1.80
N THR A 32 -2.55 -12.10 2.05
CA THR A 32 -3.32 -12.60 3.20
C THR A 32 -3.71 -14.06 3.02
N ALA A 33 -4.18 -14.44 1.83
CA ALA A 33 -4.52 -15.84 1.54
C ALA A 33 -3.29 -16.75 1.67
N MET A 34 -2.11 -16.33 1.18
CA MET A 34 -0.86 -17.07 1.31
C MET A 34 -0.43 -17.22 2.77
N ALA A 35 -0.43 -16.14 3.54
CA ALA A 35 -0.07 -16.18 4.96
C ALA A 35 -0.99 -17.13 5.74
N THR A 36 -2.30 -17.01 5.54
CA THR A 36 -3.32 -17.88 6.16
C THR A 36 -3.15 -19.34 5.71
N PHE A 37 -2.89 -19.56 4.42
CA PHE A 37 -2.66 -20.91 3.86
C PHE A 37 -1.45 -21.60 4.50
N ILE A 38 -0.31 -20.88 4.59
CA ILE A 38 0.91 -21.42 5.21
C ILE A 38 0.65 -21.73 6.69
N THR A 39 0.00 -20.81 7.41
CA THR A 39 -0.24 -20.97 8.85
C THR A 39 -1.16 -22.17 9.16
N TYR A 40 -2.26 -22.32 8.42
CA TYR A 40 -3.33 -23.25 8.80
C TYR A 40 -3.50 -24.48 7.90
N LYS A 41 -3.00 -24.45 6.67
CA LYS A 41 -3.25 -25.55 5.69
C LYS A 41 -1.99 -26.34 5.32
N VAL A 42 -0.79 -25.84 5.61
CA VAL A 42 0.47 -26.59 5.42
C VAL A 42 0.80 -27.32 6.71
N SER A 43 0.66 -28.67 6.68
CA SER A 43 0.87 -29.54 7.87
C SER A 43 2.34 -29.84 8.13
N ASP A 44 3.17 -29.93 7.09
CA ASP A 44 4.52 -30.50 7.12
C ASP A 44 5.60 -29.51 7.60
N MET A 45 5.20 -28.33 8.09
CA MET A 45 6.09 -27.30 8.59
C MET A 45 5.88 -27.06 10.09
N SER A 46 6.98 -26.88 10.83
CA SER A 46 6.92 -26.48 12.23
C SER A 46 6.33 -25.04 12.37
N ALA A 47 5.83 -24.69 13.55
CA ALA A 47 5.30 -23.35 13.81
C ALA A 47 6.39 -22.26 13.59
N SER A 48 7.64 -22.56 13.99
CA SER A 48 8.79 -21.68 13.76
C SER A 48 9.05 -21.45 12.29
N ASP A 49 9.08 -22.54 11.46
CA ASP A 49 9.33 -22.42 10.03
C ASP A 49 8.22 -21.62 9.33
N LYS A 50 6.94 -21.82 9.72
CA LYS A 50 5.82 -21.02 9.19
C LYS A 50 6.00 -19.53 9.46
N SER A 51 6.40 -19.17 10.68
CA SER A 51 6.66 -17.78 11.06
C SER A 51 7.80 -17.16 10.22
N VAL A 52 8.89 -17.91 10.02
CA VAL A 52 10.01 -17.48 9.16
C VAL A 52 9.55 -17.26 7.72
N VAL A 53 8.77 -18.20 7.16
CA VAL A 53 8.28 -18.10 5.76
C VAL A 53 7.32 -16.92 5.60
N VAL A 54 6.43 -16.67 6.55
CA VAL A 54 5.53 -15.50 6.51
C VAL A 54 6.32 -14.19 6.60
N SER A 55 7.35 -14.13 7.44
CA SER A 55 8.23 -12.95 7.53
C SER A 55 9.04 -12.75 6.26
N LEU A 56 9.59 -13.82 5.67
CA LEU A 56 10.29 -13.81 4.39
C LEU A 56 9.37 -13.34 3.24
N ALA A 57 8.10 -13.71 3.28
CA ALA A 57 7.11 -13.29 2.29
C ALA A 57 6.98 -11.77 2.21
N VAL A 58 6.98 -11.07 3.36
CA VAL A 58 6.94 -9.60 3.38
C VAL A 58 8.20 -9.00 2.73
N ALA A 59 9.37 -9.52 3.06
CA ALA A 59 10.63 -9.06 2.49
C ALA A 59 10.71 -9.31 0.98
N LEU A 60 10.29 -10.50 0.51
CA LEU A 60 10.27 -10.85 -0.91
C LEU A 60 9.34 -9.97 -1.74
N PHE A 61 8.21 -9.53 -1.19
CA PHE A 61 7.32 -8.60 -1.88
C PHE A 61 7.93 -7.18 -1.97
N MET A 62 8.66 -6.73 -0.95
CA MET A 62 9.26 -5.40 -0.89
C MET A 62 10.58 -5.28 -1.67
N LEU A 63 11.34 -6.36 -1.75
CA LEU A 63 12.66 -6.38 -2.40
C LEU A 63 12.66 -5.86 -3.85
N PRO A 64 11.70 -6.23 -4.72
CA PRO A 64 11.62 -5.72 -6.09
C PRO A 64 11.46 -4.20 -6.18
N PHE A 65 10.82 -3.56 -5.21
CA PHE A 65 10.69 -2.10 -5.21
C PHE A 65 12.06 -1.41 -5.04
N PHE A 66 12.93 -1.98 -4.23
CA PHE A 66 14.31 -1.49 -4.13
C PHE A 66 15.11 -1.77 -5.40
N LEU A 67 15.01 -2.99 -5.95
CA LEU A 67 15.82 -3.43 -7.08
C LEU A 67 15.41 -2.78 -8.41
N PHE A 68 14.12 -2.68 -8.69
CA PHE A 68 13.61 -2.40 -10.03
C PHE A 68 12.92 -1.05 -10.20
N SER A 69 12.56 -0.33 -9.10
CA SER A 69 11.80 0.93 -9.24
C SER A 69 12.54 1.98 -10.08
N ALA A 70 13.86 2.10 -9.95
CA ALA A 70 14.63 3.06 -10.74
C ALA A 70 14.51 2.79 -12.23
N MET A 71 14.74 1.54 -12.64
CA MET A 71 14.58 1.11 -14.04
C MET A 71 13.13 1.24 -14.51
N ALA A 72 12.16 0.93 -13.65
CA ALA A 72 10.74 1.10 -13.94
C ALA A 72 10.39 2.58 -14.20
N GLY A 73 10.94 3.50 -13.43
CA GLY A 73 10.79 4.94 -13.64
C GLY A 73 11.38 5.41 -14.97
N GLU A 74 12.58 4.95 -15.32
CA GLU A 74 13.21 5.25 -16.62
C GLU A 74 12.39 4.71 -17.78
N ILE A 75 11.88 3.49 -17.68
CA ILE A 75 11.01 2.88 -18.70
C ILE A 75 9.70 3.67 -18.82
N ALA A 76 9.10 4.09 -17.70
CA ALA A 76 7.84 4.82 -17.68
C ALA A 76 7.96 6.25 -18.25
N ASP A 77 9.15 6.88 -18.17
CA ASP A 77 9.41 8.15 -18.85
C ASP A 77 9.69 7.93 -20.35
N LYS A 78 10.33 6.80 -20.72
CA LYS A 78 10.73 6.51 -22.11
C LYS A 78 9.61 6.01 -23.01
N ILE A 79 8.73 5.17 -22.50
CA ILE A 79 7.64 4.57 -23.28
C ILE A 79 6.29 5.16 -22.89
N ARG A 80 5.28 4.88 -23.67
CA ARG A 80 3.90 5.29 -23.41
C ARG A 80 3.41 4.67 -22.09
N LYS A 81 2.94 5.51 -21.17
CA LYS A 81 2.45 5.09 -19.84
C LYS A 81 1.26 4.13 -19.94
N ASP A 82 0.30 4.38 -20.86
CA ASP A 82 -0.84 3.49 -21.09
C ASP A 82 -0.42 2.09 -21.56
N LEU A 83 0.63 1.99 -22.38
CA LEU A 83 1.17 0.70 -22.83
C LEU A 83 1.83 -0.04 -21.66
N LEU A 84 2.63 0.66 -20.85
CA LEU A 84 3.30 0.05 -19.70
C LEU A 84 2.28 -0.46 -18.67
N ILE A 85 1.19 0.27 -18.41
CA ILE A 85 0.09 -0.18 -17.55
C ILE A 85 -0.52 -1.48 -18.10
N LYS A 86 -0.83 -1.54 -19.41
CA LYS A 86 -1.42 -2.73 -20.03
C LYS A 86 -0.49 -3.93 -19.96
N LEU A 87 0.81 -3.73 -20.21
CA LEU A 87 1.82 -4.79 -20.10
C LEU A 87 1.98 -5.32 -18.68
N THR A 88 2.02 -4.43 -17.68
CA THR A 88 2.10 -4.84 -16.27
C THR A 88 0.84 -5.58 -15.83
N LYS A 89 -0.35 -5.20 -16.33
CA LYS A 89 -1.59 -5.92 -16.05
C LYS A 89 -1.68 -7.26 -16.77
N ALA A 90 -1.16 -7.38 -17.99
CA ALA A 90 -1.05 -8.67 -18.68
C ALA A 90 -0.07 -9.61 -17.93
N LEU A 91 1.05 -9.07 -17.45
CA LEU A 91 1.99 -9.84 -16.61
C LEU A 91 1.34 -10.31 -15.32
N GLU A 92 0.51 -9.47 -14.68
CA GLU A 92 -0.25 -9.85 -13.47
C GLU A 92 -1.12 -11.07 -13.72
N VAL A 93 -1.82 -11.15 -14.85
CA VAL A 93 -2.62 -12.33 -15.21
C VAL A 93 -1.76 -13.59 -15.26
N VAL A 94 -0.57 -13.53 -15.87
CA VAL A 94 0.36 -14.67 -15.92
C VAL A 94 0.84 -15.05 -14.52
N ILE A 95 1.18 -14.09 -13.70
CA ILE A 95 1.65 -14.32 -12.33
C ILE A 95 0.57 -15.00 -11.47
N VAL A 96 -0.69 -14.57 -11.58
CA VAL A 96 -1.77 -15.17 -10.79
C VAL A 96 -2.16 -16.57 -11.27
N LEU A 97 -1.92 -16.91 -12.53
CA LEU A 97 -2.03 -18.31 -13.00
C LEU A 97 -1.00 -19.21 -12.30
N LEU A 98 0.24 -18.73 -12.16
CA LEU A 98 1.27 -19.44 -11.39
C LEU A 98 0.90 -19.53 -9.89
N ALA A 99 0.28 -18.47 -9.34
CA ALA A 99 -0.26 -18.49 -7.99
C ALA A 99 -1.28 -19.62 -7.80
N GLY A 100 -2.21 -19.75 -8.76
CA GLY A 100 -3.20 -20.83 -8.77
C GLY A 100 -2.56 -22.22 -8.72
N VAL A 101 -1.55 -22.45 -9.56
CA VAL A 101 -0.77 -23.71 -9.51
C VAL A 101 -0.13 -23.92 -8.14
N GLY A 102 0.48 -22.86 -7.57
CA GLY A 102 1.13 -22.95 -6.24
C GLY A 102 0.17 -23.34 -5.12
N PHE A 103 -1.05 -22.78 -5.10
CA PHE A 103 -2.07 -23.15 -4.10
C PHE A 103 -2.62 -24.56 -4.31
N LEU A 104 -2.91 -24.94 -5.56
CA LEU A 104 -3.44 -26.27 -5.86
C LEU A 104 -2.45 -27.38 -5.54
N THR A 105 -1.16 -27.18 -5.84
CA THR A 105 -0.08 -28.16 -5.59
C THR A 105 0.56 -28.04 -4.20
N VAL A 106 0.11 -27.10 -3.35
CA VAL A 106 0.69 -26.83 -2.02
C VAL A 106 2.21 -26.51 -2.12
N ASN A 107 2.62 -25.84 -3.16
CA ASN A 107 4.05 -25.54 -3.43
C ASN A 107 4.43 -24.18 -2.84
N VAL A 108 4.94 -24.18 -1.60
CA VAL A 108 5.34 -22.97 -0.88
C VAL A 108 6.47 -22.22 -1.59
N PRO A 109 7.55 -22.87 -2.09
CA PRO A 109 8.57 -22.18 -2.88
C PRO A 109 8.02 -21.45 -4.12
N LEU A 110 7.06 -22.06 -4.84
CA LEU A 110 6.40 -21.40 -5.98
C LEU A 110 5.58 -20.19 -5.53
N LEU A 111 4.86 -20.27 -4.41
CA LEU A 111 4.09 -19.16 -3.87
C LEU A 111 5.00 -17.99 -3.46
N LEU A 112 6.18 -18.26 -2.89
CA LEU A 112 7.19 -17.25 -2.59
C LEU A 112 7.77 -16.60 -3.86
N ALA A 113 8.04 -17.39 -4.90
CA ALA A 113 8.46 -16.88 -6.20
C ALA A 113 7.38 -15.99 -6.85
N VAL A 114 6.12 -16.42 -6.78
CA VAL A 114 4.97 -15.61 -7.24
C VAL A 114 4.90 -14.30 -6.49
N LEU A 115 5.11 -14.29 -5.18
CA LEU A 115 5.09 -13.07 -4.37
C LEU A 115 6.17 -12.07 -4.80
N PHE A 116 7.39 -12.56 -5.09
CA PHE A 116 8.47 -11.74 -5.66
C PHE A 116 8.09 -11.17 -7.04
N LEU A 117 7.45 -11.98 -7.90
CA LEU A 117 6.98 -11.54 -9.20
C LEU A 117 5.84 -10.50 -9.09
N MET A 118 4.91 -10.66 -8.16
CA MET A 118 3.87 -9.66 -7.86
C MET A 118 4.51 -8.34 -7.38
N GLY A 119 5.47 -8.40 -6.46
CA GLY A 119 6.24 -7.23 -6.05
C GLY A 119 6.97 -6.57 -7.23
N THR A 120 7.53 -7.36 -8.15
CA THR A 120 8.17 -6.85 -9.37
C THR A 120 7.17 -6.12 -10.27
N GLN A 121 6.02 -6.73 -10.54
CA GLN A 121 4.95 -6.12 -11.32
C GLN A 121 4.49 -4.80 -10.67
N SER A 122 4.28 -4.79 -9.36
CA SER A 122 3.87 -3.60 -8.60
C SER A 122 4.96 -2.51 -8.57
N ALA A 123 6.25 -2.88 -8.55
CA ALA A 123 7.36 -1.94 -8.67
C ALA A 123 7.41 -1.22 -10.03
N PHE A 124 7.00 -1.90 -11.12
CA PHE A 124 6.83 -1.27 -12.45
C PHE A 124 5.55 -0.43 -12.55
N PHE A 125 4.47 -0.86 -11.93
CA PHE A 125 3.19 -0.16 -11.97
C PHE A 125 3.21 1.13 -11.13
N GLY A 126 3.88 1.15 -9.97
CA GLY A 126 3.90 2.26 -9.02
C GLY A 126 4.30 3.61 -9.62
N PRO A 127 5.47 3.74 -10.30
CA PRO A 127 5.88 4.99 -10.94
C PRO A 127 4.87 5.48 -11.98
N VAL A 128 4.26 4.58 -12.76
CA VAL A 128 3.30 4.93 -13.81
C VAL A 128 1.98 5.40 -13.23
N LYS A 129 1.48 4.70 -12.19
CA LYS A 129 0.20 5.01 -11.52
C LYS A 129 0.11 6.47 -11.08
N TYR A 130 1.17 6.97 -10.47
CA TYR A 130 1.18 8.35 -9.97
C TYR A 130 1.65 9.36 -11.02
N SER A 131 2.56 8.98 -11.94
CA SER A 131 3.07 9.92 -12.95
C SER A 131 2.07 10.22 -14.07
N ILE A 132 1.08 9.36 -14.29
CA ILE A 132 0.03 9.58 -15.31
C ILE A 132 -1.06 10.56 -14.82
N LEU A 133 -1.22 10.78 -13.50
CA LEU A 133 -2.28 11.62 -12.96
C LEU A 133 -2.27 13.04 -13.52
N PRO A 134 -1.13 13.78 -13.54
CA PRO A 134 -1.08 15.11 -14.13
C PRO A 134 -1.28 15.13 -15.66
N ASP A 135 -1.17 13.99 -16.34
CA ASP A 135 -1.40 13.90 -17.78
C ASP A 135 -2.90 13.74 -18.12
N ILE A 136 -3.71 13.28 -17.16
CA ILE A 136 -5.16 13.05 -17.33
C ILE A 136 -6.05 13.98 -16.50
N LEU A 137 -5.47 14.71 -15.55
CA LEU A 137 -6.14 15.65 -14.66
C LEU A 137 -5.51 17.04 -14.82
N ASN A 138 -6.32 18.08 -14.70
CA ASN A 138 -5.79 19.44 -14.58
C ASN A 138 -5.27 19.70 -13.15
N GLU A 139 -4.50 20.77 -13.00
CA GLU A 139 -3.84 21.12 -11.74
C GLU A 139 -4.82 21.23 -10.55
N LYS A 140 -6.00 21.85 -10.75
CA LYS A 140 -7.03 21.99 -9.71
C LYS A 140 -7.68 20.66 -9.30
N GLN A 141 -7.59 19.65 -10.16
CA GLN A 141 -8.14 18.30 -9.89
C GLN A 141 -7.11 17.36 -9.24
N LEU A 142 -5.83 17.76 -9.20
CA LEU A 142 -4.75 16.86 -8.78
C LEU A 142 -4.88 16.45 -7.29
N ILE A 143 -5.28 17.39 -6.43
CA ILE A 143 -5.57 17.08 -5.01
C ILE A 143 -6.72 16.09 -4.89
N ALA A 144 -7.84 16.35 -5.60
CA ALA A 144 -8.98 15.45 -5.61
C ALA A 144 -8.62 14.06 -6.16
N GLY A 145 -7.86 14.02 -7.26
CA GLY A 145 -7.40 12.77 -7.89
C GLY A 145 -6.53 11.94 -6.96
N ASN A 146 -5.53 12.54 -6.32
CA ASN A 146 -4.70 11.85 -5.33
C ASN A 146 -5.53 11.38 -4.13
N GLY A 147 -6.47 12.20 -3.63
CA GLY A 147 -7.35 11.82 -2.54
C GLY A 147 -8.21 10.60 -2.86
N ILE A 148 -8.78 10.53 -4.06
CA ILE A 148 -9.57 9.37 -4.51
C ILE A 148 -8.68 8.13 -4.70
N ILE A 149 -7.47 8.29 -5.27
CA ILE A 149 -6.51 7.18 -5.42
C ILE A 149 -6.10 6.62 -4.07
N GLU A 150 -5.79 7.46 -3.08
CA GLU A 150 -5.42 7.01 -1.73
C GLU A 150 -6.59 6.34 -1.02
N ALA A 151 -7.80 6.93 -1.06
CA ALA A 151 -9.00 6.31 -0.50
C ALA A 151 -9.28 4.94 -1.14
N GLY A 152 -9.11 4.83 -2.46
CA GLY A 152 -9.22 3.57 -3.19
C GLY A 152 -8.12 2.56 -2.81
N THR A 153 -6.89 3.01 -2.61
CA THR A 153 -5.78 2.15 -2.19
C THR A 153 -6.06 1.52 -0.82
N TYR A 154 -6.47 2.31 0.18
CA TYR A 154 -6.81 1.77 1.50
C TYR A 154 -8.09 0.94 1.51
N GLY A 155 -9.08 1.30 0.69
CA GLY A 155 -10.28 0.47 0.47
C GLY A 155 -9.94 -0.89 -0.14
N SER A 156 -9.01 -0.94 -1.09
CA SER A 156 -8.56 -2.20 -1.71
C SER A 156 -7.68 -3.03 -0.77
N ILE A 157 -6.83 -2.40 0.05
CA ILE A 157 -6.06 -3.09 1.11
C ILE A 157 -7.03 -3.79 2.08
N LEU A 158 -8.01 -3.05 2.60
CA LEU A 158 -9.01 -3.57 3.52
C LEU A 158 -9.76 -4.76 2.92
N GLN A 159 -10.35 -4.56 1.74
CA GLN A 159 -11.16 -5.60 1.10
C GLN A 159 -10.30 -6.80 0.68
N GLY A 160 -9.12 -6.58 0.09
CA GLY A 160 -8.21 -7.66 -0.27
C GLY A 160 -7.81 -8.51 0.94
N THR A 161 -7.48 -7.87 2.07
CA THR A 161 -7.14 -8.56 3.31
C THR A 161 -8.30 -9.38 3.85
N ILE A 162 -9.50 -8.80 3.95
CA ILE A 162 -10.69 -9.49 4.48
C ILE A 162 -11.06 -10.68 3.57
N PHE A 163 -11.21 -10.42 2.26
CA PHE A 163 -11.63 -11.48 1.33
C PHE A 163 -10.56 -12.56 1.15
N GLY A 164 -9.27 -12.21 1.21
CA GLY A 164 -8.18 -13.19 1.18
C GLY A 164 -8.28 -14.20 2.34
N GLY A 165 -8.56 -13.71 3.55
CA GLY A 165 -8.80 -14.56 4.73
C GLY A 165 -10.07 -15.41 4.61
N ILE A 166 -11.18 -14.83 4.16
CA ILE A 166 -12.47 -15.55 4.04
C ILE A 166 -12.40 -16.65 2.98
N VAL A 167 -11.89 -16.36 1.79
CA VAL A 167 -11.90 -17.32 0.67
C VAL A 167 -11.02 -18.53 0.98
N ILE A 168 -9.83 -18.32 1.55
CA ILE A 168 -8.95 -19.47 1.90
C ILE A 168 -9.51 -20.30 3.06
N ALA A 169 -10.25 -19.67 3.98
CA ALA A 169 -10.92 -20.39 5.07
C ALA A 169 -12.08 -21.24 4.56
N ALA A 170 -12.85 -20.73 3.58
CA ALA A 170 -14.00 -21.43 3.01
C ALA A 170 -13.54 -22.62 2.12
N ASP A 171 -12.83 -22.36 1.04
CA ASP A 171 -12.31 -23.38 0.13
C ASP A 171 -11.11 -22.86 -0.66
N LYS A 172 -9.96 -23.56 -0.52
CA LYS A 172 -8.74 -23.25 -1.28
C LYS A 172 -8.92 -23.37 -2.80
N MET A 173 -9.89 -24.13 -3.29
CA MET A 173 -10.17 -24.32 -4.72
C MET A 173 -10.82 -23.09 -5.35
N LEU A 174 -11.50 -22.25 -4.57
CA LEU A 174 -12.09 -20.98 -5.06
C LEU A 174 -11.02 -19.91 -5.30
N LEU A 175 -9.93 -19.96 -4.56
CA LEU A 175 -8.92 -18.89 -4.55
C LEU A 175 -8.28 -18.61 -5.92
N PRO A 176 -7.84 -19.64 -6.72
CA PRO A 176 -7.30 -19.39 -8.06
C PRO A 176 -8.31 -18.71 -9.00
N GLY A 177 -9.59 -19.09 -8.91
CA GLY A 177 -10.65 -18.49 -9.72
C GLY A 177 -10.90 -17.03 -9.37
N VAL A 178 -10.95 -16.69 -8.08
CA VAL A 178 -11.19 -15.31 -7.62
C VAL A 178 -10.03 -14.39 -8.01
N ILE A 179 -8.78 -14.80 -7.70
CA ILE A 179 -7.60 -13.97 -8.00
C ILE A 179 -7.43 -13.75 -9.50
N LEU A 180 -7.71 -14.77 -10.33
CA LEU A 180 -7.67 -14.69 -11.78
C LEU A 180 -8.77 -13.75 -12.32
N ALA A 181 -10.00 -13.88 -11.82
CA ALA A 181 -11.10 -13.02 -12.22
C ALA A 181 -10.81 -11.54 -11.94
N VAL A 182 -10.21 -11.22 -10.78
CA VAL A 182 -9.79 -9.86 -10.42
C VAL A 182 -8.68 -9.37 -11.36
N ALA A 183 -7.65 -10.18 -11.64
CA ALA A 183 -6.55 -9.80 -12.53
C ALA A 183 -7.04 -9.55 -13.97
N VAL A 184 -7.90 -10.43 -14.51
CA VAL A 184 -8.50 -10.27 -15.85
C VAL A 184 -9.38 -9.02 -15.90
N SER A 185 -10.17 -8.75 -14.87
CA SER A 185 -10.96 -7.52 -14.75
C SER A 185 -10.06 -6.28 -14.74
N GLY A 186 -8.96 -6.31 -13.98
CA GLY A 186 -7.96 -5.24 -13.96
C GLY A 186 -7.32 -4.99 -15.32
N LEU A 187 -6.96 -6.06 -16.04
CA LEU A 187 -6.45 -5.97 -17.41
C LEU A 187 -7.52 -5.38 -18.34
N ALA A 188 -8.75 -5.89 -18.32
CA ALA A 188 -9.85 -5.42 -19.17
C ALA A 188 -10.11 -3.92 -18.98
N VAL A 189 -10.17 -3.45 -17.72
CA VAL A 189 -10.35 -2.02 -17.40
C VAL A 189 -9.15 -1.19 -17.87
N SER A 190 -7.93 -1.71 -17.77
CA SER A 190 -6.72 -1.01 -18.22
C SER A 190 -6.72 -0.69 -19.72
N LEU A 191 -7.43 -1.48 -20.53
CA LEU A 191 -7.56 -1.26 -21.98
C LEU A 191 -8.28 0.06 -22.32
N PHE A 192 -9.11 0.57 -21.42
CA PHE A 192 -9.82 1.84 -21.56
C PHE A 192 -8.98 3.06 -21.20
N ILE A 193 -7.75 2.89 -20.69
CA ILE A 193 -6.83 4.00 -20.45
C ILE A 193 -6.41 4.58 -21.80
N PRO A 194 -6.62 5.90 -22.04
CA PRO A 194 -6.36 6.51 -23.33
C PRO A 194 -4.86 6.53 -23.62
N ARG A 195 -4.56 6.50 -24.91
CA ARG A 195 -3.19 6.54 -25.43
C ARG A 195 -2.47 7.80 -24.99
N GLN A 196 -1.30 7.64 -24.38
CA GLN A 196 -0.42 8.72 -23.93
C GLN A 196 0.79 8.84 -24.86
N LYS A 197 1.44 10.02 -24.87
CA LYS A 197 2.76 10.19 -25.50
C LYS A 197 3.86 9.77 -24.51
N PRO A 198 5.02 9.27 -24.99
CA PRO A 198 6.20 9.15 -24.14
C PRO A 198 6.62 10.50 -23.57
N ALA A 199 6.98 10.54 -22.30
CA ALA A 199 7.44 11.77 -21.65
C ALA A 199 8.87 12.18 -22.11
N ASN A 200 9.73 11.17 -22.37
CA ASN A 200 11.10 11.34 -22.87
C ASN A 200 11.52 10.12 -23.70
N ALA A 201 11.17 10.12 -24.99
CA ALA A 201 11.43 8.99 -25.90
C ALA A 201 12.94 8.71 -26.10
N ASP A 202 13.79 9.72 -26.00
CA ASP A 202 15.23 9.62 -26.23
C ASP A 202 16.03 9.17 -25.00
N LEU A 203 15.36 8.97 -23.86
CA LEU A 203 15.99 8.55 -22.61
C LEU A 203 16.72 7.22 -22.79
N LYS A 204 18.01 7.17 -22.40
CA LYS A 204 18.82 5.94 -22.38
C LYS A 204 18.61 5.24 -21.02
N ILE A 205 18.03 4.05 -21.06
CA ILE A 205 17.82 3.21 -19.89
C ILE A 205 19.15 2.64 -19.42
N ASP A 206 19.45 2.79 -18.13
CA ASP A 206 20.64 2.17 -17.54
C ASP A 206 20.33 0.70 -17.19
N LYS A 207 21.03 -0.23 -17.84
CA LYS A 207 20.82 -1.67 -17.61
C LYS A 207 21.35 -2.14 -16.25
N ASN A 208 22.19 -1.37 -15.59
CA ASN A 208 22.69 -1.66 -14.26
C ASN A 208 21.73 -1.06 -13.22
N PHE A 209 20.92 -1.92 -12.60
CA PHE A 209 19.88 -1.49 -11.63
C PHE A 209 20.44 -0.76 -10.41
N LEU A 210 21.61 -1.14 -9.87
CA LEU A 210 22.24 -0.45 -8.74
C LEU A 210 22.68 0.96 -9.14
N ARG A 211 23.30 1.10 -10.32
CA ARG A 211 23.70 2.39 -10.85
C ARG A 211 22.50 3.28 -11.15
N SER A 212 21.44 2.72 -11.71
CA SER A 212 20.19 3.44 -11.98
C SER A 212 19.56 3.90 -10.66
N THR A 213 19.50 3.04 -9.64
CA THR A 213 19.00 3.39 -8.29
C THR A 213 19.78 4.56 -7.71
N TRP A 214 21.14 4.50 -7.73
CA TRP A 214 21.99 5.57 -7.21
C TRP A 214 21.79 6.89 -7.96
N LYS A 215 21.73 6.85 -9.30
CA LYS A 215 21.49 8.04 -10.13
C LYS A 215 20.13 8.68 -9.83
N ASN A 216 19.07 7.88 -9.70
CA ASN A 216 17.73 8.38 -9.40
C ASN A 216 17.65 9.00 -8.00
N MET A 217 18.32 8.40 -7.02
CA MET A 217 18.42 8.97 -5.68
C MET A 217 19.20 10.29 -5.67
N ALA A 218 20.34 10.34 -6.36
CA ALA A 218 21.12 11.57 -6.50
C ALA A 218 20.34 12.67 -7.22
N PHE A 219 19.57 12.31 -8.25
CA PHE A 219 18.70 13.24 -8.98
C PHE A 219 17.59 13.80 -8.07
N ALA A 220 16.89 12.95 -7.30
CA ALA A 220 15.84 13.39 -6.40
C ALA A 220 16.37 14.36 -5.30
N LYS A 221 17.61 14.17 -4.84
CA LYS A 221 18.27 15.03 -3.86
C LYS A 221 18.62 16.43 -4.39
N GLN A 222 18.72 16.62 -5.71
CA GLN A 222 19.06 17.93 -6.29
C GLN A 222 17.96 18.99 -6.04
N ASN A 223 16.71 18.55 -5.93
CA ASN A 223 15.61 19.43 -5.55
C ASN A 223 15.19 19.15 -4.11
N HIS A 224 15.52 20.09 -3.22
CA HIS A 224 15.25 19.98 -1.78
C HIS A 224 13.75 19.71 -1.48
N ASN A 225 12.84 20.40 -2.16
CA ASN A 225 11.41 20.23 -1.94
C ASN A 225 10.90 18.85 -2.40
N ILE A 226 11.40 18.35 -3.53
CA ILE A 226 11.12 16.98 -3.99
C ILE A 226 11.60 15.98 -2.94
N PHE A 227 12.83 16.13 -2.44
CA PHE A 227 13.41 15.24 -1.47
C PHE A 227 12.65 15.23 -0.13
N LEU A 228 12.21 16.40 0.35
CA LEU A 228 11.36 16.52 1.54
C LEU A 228 10.00 15.84 1.35
N CYS A 229 9.36 15.99 0.19
CA CYS A 229 8.12 15.27 -0.12
C CYS A 229 8.34 13.74 -0.06
N ILE A 230 9.42 13.24 -0.67
CA ILE A 230 9.77 11.82 -0.65
C ILE A 230 9.96 11.33 0.78
N LEU A 231 10.72 12.03 1.62
CA LEU A 231 10.92 11.66 3.01
C LEU A 231 9.60 11.64 3.81
N GLY A 232 8.76 12.66 3.62
CA GLY A 232 7.45 12.73 4.27
C GLY A 232 6.52 11.59 3.85
N ILE A 233 6.45 11.29 2.55
CA ILE A 233 5.67 10.18 2.02
C ILE A 233 6.19 8.84 2.58
N SER A 234 7.52 8.65 2.61
CA SER A 234 8.13 7.43 3.11
C SER A 234 7.90 7.22 4.60
N TRP A 235 7.97 8.30 5.39
CA TRP A 235 7.64 8.27 6.83
C TRP A 235 6.18 7.85 7.06
N PHE A 236 5.23 8.40 6.30
CA PHE A 236 3.82 8.01 6.39
C PHE A 236 3.61 6.53 6.08
N TRP A 237 4.17 6.03 4.97
CA TRP A 237 4.04 4.61 4.61
C TRP A 237 4.70 3.68 5.63
N MET A 238 5.82 4.10 6.19
CA MET A 238 6.51 3.38 7.27
C MET A 238 5.58 3.22 8.49
N LEU A 239 5.02 4.33 9.01
CA LEU A 239 4.11 4.29 10.15
C LEU A 239 2.85 3.47 9.86
N GLY A 240 2.24 3.67 8.69
CA GLY A 240 1.05 2.93 8.28
C GLY A 240 1.30 1.42 8.21
N THR A 241 2.42 1.01 7.61
CA THR A 241 2.82 -0.41 7.53
C THR A 241 3.10 -1.00 8.91
N ALA A 242 3.81 -0.26 9.78
CA ALA A 242 4.07 -0.69 11.14
C ALA A 242 2.77 -0.91 11.92
N LEU A 243 1.84 0.04 11.85
CA LEU A 243 0.58 -0.03 12.57
C LEU A 243 -0.29 -1.19 12.06
N ILE A 244 -0.42 -1.35 10.75
CA ILE A 244 -1.17 -2.48 10.15
C ILE A 244 -0.55 -3.83 10.57
N ALA A 245 0.78 -3.94 10.58
CA ALA A 245 1.47 -5.16 10.98
C ALA A 245 1.26 -5.53 12.45
N GLN A 246 1.10 -4.53 13.34
CA GLN A 246 0.85 -4.74 14.77
C GLN A 246 -0.63 -4.95 15.11
N MET A 247 -1.57 -4.63 14.23
CA MET A 247 -3.01 -4.73 14.51
C MET A 247 -3.47 -6.13 14.94
N PRO A 248 -2.99 -7.26 14.36
CA PRO A 248 -3.37 -8.59 14.84
C PRO A 248 -2.96 -8.83 16.30
N SER A 249 -1.71 -8.50 16.67
CA SER A 249 -1.22 -8.63 18.05
C SER A 249 -1.95 -7.67 19.01
N LEU A 250 -2.20 -6.42 18.61
CA LEU A 250 -3.02 -5.50 19.40
C LEU A 250 -4.40 -6.10 19.68
N ALA A 251 -5.06 -6.62 18.66
CA ALA A 251 -6.40 -7.19 18.81
C ALA A 251 -6.40 -8.46 19.69
N HIS A 252 -5.44 -9.38 19.48
CA HIS A 252 -5.40 -10.67 20.16
C HIS A 252 -4.72 -10.59 21.52
N ASP A 253 -3.46 -10.08 21.56
CA ASP A 253 -2.59 -10.22 22.75
C ASP A 253 -2.88 -9.13 23.79
N ILE A 254 -3.21 -7.89 23.34
CA ILE A 254 -3.45 -6.76 24.24
C ILE A 254 -4.93 -6.63 24.58
N PHE A 255 -5.84 -6.77 23.61
CA PHE A 255 -7.26 -6.53 23.86
C PHE A 255 -8.05 -7.82 24.15
N ASN A 256 -7.42 -9.01 24.12
CA ASN A 256 -8.09 -10.31 24.18
C ASN A 256 -9.30 -10.38 23.24
N GLY A 257 -9.10 -9.91 22.00
CA GLY A 257 -10.17 -9.70 21.03
C GLY A 257 -10.39 -10.87 20.08
N THR A 258 -11.61 -10.96 19.57
CA THR A 258 -11.96 -11.90 18.49
C THR A 258 -11.36 -11.44 17.16
N PRO A 259 -11.28 -12.29 16.11
CA PRO A 259 -10.92 -11.88 14.75
C PRO A 259 -11.79 -10.72 14.19
N GLY A 260 -13.03 -10.59 14.70
CA GLY A 260 -13.91 -9.47 14.38
C GLY A 260 -13.40 -8.12 14.89
N LEU A 261 -12.71 -8.10 16.06
CA LEU A 261 -12.09 -6.89 16.57
C LEU A 261 -10.93 -6.44 15.68
N PHE A 262 -10.06 -7.37 15.24
CA PHE A 262 -9.01 -7.05 14.26
C PHE A 262 -9.60 -6.43 12.97
N THR A 263 -10.65 -7.05 12.42
CA THR A 263 -11.33 -6.54 11.21
C THR A 263 -11.91 -5.15 11.44
N PHE A 264 -12.47 -4.89 12.62
CA PHE A 264 -12.98 -3.58 13.01
C PHE A 264 -11.87 -2.51 13.05
N LEU A 265 -10.74 -2.80 13.71
CA LEU A 265 -9.60 -1.87 13.78
C LEU A 265 -9.01 -1.57 12.40
N LEU A 266 -8.84 -2.59 11.56
CA LEU A 266 -8.37 -2.42 10.18
C LEU A 266 -9.36 -1.60 9.33
N THR A 267 -10.65 -1.82 9.51
CA THR A 267 -11.71 -1.05 8.84
C THR A 267 -11.67 0.41 9.26
N LEU A 268 -11.56 0.66 10.56
CA LEU A 268 -11.49 2.00 11.13
C LEU A 268 -10.30 2.79 10.57
N PHE A 269 -9.12 2.17 10.56
CA PHE A 269 -7.90 2.75 10.02
C PHE A 269 -8.01 3.06 8.52
N SER A 270 -8.48 2.09 7.73
CA SER A 270 -8.61 2.26 6.28
C SER A 270 -9.65 3.30 5.90
N CYS A 271 -10.80 3.30 6.56
CA CYS A 271 -11.85 4.30 6.37
C CYS A 271 -11.39 5.68 6.83
N GLY A 272 -10.64 5.77 7.94
CA GLY A 272 -10.09 7.02 8.44
C GLY A 272 -9.17 7.68 7.42
N ILE A 273 -8.19 6.94 6.86
CA ILE A 273 -7.31 7.47 5.81
C ILE A 273 -8.12 7.86 4.57
N GLY A 274 -9.09 7.03 4.15
CA GLY A 274 -9.97 7.36 3.04
C GLY A 274 -10.74 8.67 3.26
N LEU A 275 -11.33 8.86 4.43
CA LEU A 275 -12.04 10.08 4.81
C LEU A 275 -11.10 11.29 4.82
N GLY A 276 -9.93 11.19 5.46
CA GLY A 276 -8.92 12.24 5.49
C GLY A 276 -8.45 12.64 4.09
N SER A 277 -8.22 11.64 3.23
CA SER A 277 -7.81 11.85 1.83
C SER A 277 -8.87 12.60 1.02
N LEU A 278 -10.14 12.28 1.20
CA LEU A 278 -11.24 12.99 0.53
C LEU A 278 -11.46 14.39 1.11
N LEU A 279 -11.34 14.56 2.44
CA LEU A 279 -11.44 15.85 3.11
C LEU A 279 -10.38 16.85 2.64
N CYS A 280 -9.21 16.36 2.21
CA CYS A 280 -8.12 17.19 1.71
C CYS A 280 -8.58 18.14 0.59
N GLN A 281 -9.41 17.67 -0.34
CA GLN A 281 -9.96 18.51 -1.42
C GLN A 281 -10.83 19.66 -0.90
N PHE A 282 -11.61 19.42 0.15
CA PHE A 282 -12.48 20.46 0.73
C PHE A 282 -11.65 21.52 1.47
N LEU A 283 -10.60 21.11 2.18
CA LEU A 283 -9.73 22.01 2.94
C LEU A 283 -8.81 22.83 2.03
N LEU A 284 -8.21 22.19 1.02
CA LEU A 284 -7.26 22.84 0.10
C LEU A 284 -7.94 23.45 -1.14
N LYS A 285 -9.21 23.13 -1.41
CA LYS A 285 -9.97 23.68 -2.56
C LYS A 285 -9.27 23.53 -3.91
N GLY A 286 -8.43 22.49 -4.05
CA GLY A 286 -7.64 22.20 -5.24
C GLY A 286 -6.28 22.92 -5.30
N GLU A 287 -5.89 23.68 -4.27
CA GLU A 287 -4.56 24.28 -4.20
C GLU A 287 -3.51 23.23 -3.81
N ILE A 288 -2.42 23.15 -4.58
CA ILE A 288 -1.30 22.26 -4.30
C ILE A 288 -0.36 22.96 -3.30
N THR A 289 -0.55 22.68 -2.02
CA THR A 289 0.20 23.32 -0.93
C THR A 289 0.40 22.37 0.24
N SER A 290 1.50 22.55 0.99
CA SER A 290 1.81 21.81 2.22
C SER A 290 1.20 22.42 3.49
N LYS A 291 0.30 23.41 3.37
CA LYS A 291 -0.20 24.22 4.48
C LYS A 291 -0.65 23.40 5.71
N TYR A 292 -1.35 22.29 5.49
CA TYR A 292 -1.86 21.44 6.56
C TYR A 292 -0.95 20.24 6.91
N VAL A 293 0.11 20.00 6.14
CA VAL A 293 1.03 18.88 6.37
C VAL A 293 1.69 18.93 7.75
N PRO A 294 2.25 20.05 8.23
CA PRO A 294 2.86 20.11 9.56
C PRO A 294 1.84 19.89 10.69
N LEU A 295 0.65 20.46 10.57
CA LEU A 295 -0.41 20.26 11.55
C LEU A 295 -0.88 18.79 11.57
N SER A 296 -1.06 18.19 10.40
CA SER A 296 -1.44 16.78 10.29
C SER A 296 -0.37 15.87 10.90
N ALA A 297 0.91 16.14 10.66
CA ALA A 297 2.02 15.40 11.29
C ALA A 297 2.01 15.52 12.82
N LEU A 298 1.80 16.73 13.34
CA LEU A 298 1.71 16.96 14.79
C LEU A 298 0.54 16.18 15.39
N LEU A 299 -0.64 16.27 14.79
CA LEU A 299 -1.84 15.56 15.26
C LEU A 299 -1.67 14.04 15.16
N MET A 300 -1.07 13.53 14.09
CA MET A 300 -0.70 12.10 13.99
C MET A 300 0.19 11.69 15.17
N THR A 301 1.19 12.51 15.51
CA THR A 301 2.09 12.21 16.63
C THR A 301 1.34 12.20 17.97
N VAL A 302 0.46 13.18 18.19
CA VAL A 302 -0.35 13.26 19.44
C VAL A 302 -1.27 12.05 19.57
N PHE A 303 -2.06 11.73 18.52
CA PHE A 303 -2.99 10.59 18.58
C PHE A 303 -2.27 9.25 18.64
N LEU A 304 -1.10 9.10 17.98
CA LEU A 304 -0.30 7.87 18.11
C LEU A 304 0.29 7.70 19.51
N ALA A 305 0.74 8.79 20.14
CA ALA A 305 1.24 8.76 21.52
C ALA A 305 0.10 8.43 22.48
N ASP A 306 -1.08 9.06 22.33
CA ASP A 306 -2.24 8.79 23.17
C ASP A 306 -2.74 7.36 23.01
N LEU A 307 -2.77 6.86 21.75
CA LEU A 307 -3.06 5.45 21.44
C LEU A 307 -2.11 4.50 22.16
N ALA A 308 -0.80 4.79 22.13
CA ALA A 308 0.19 3.97 22.83
C ALA A 308 -0.04 3.93 24.36
N PHE A 309 -0.31 5.08 24.97
CA PHE A 309 -0.66 5.16 26.41
C PHE A 309 -1.98 4.44 26.71
N ALA A 310 -2.99 4.58 25.86
CA ALA A 310 -4.27 3.90 26.03
C ALA A 310 -4.14 2.37 25.92
N CYS A 311 -3.32 1.89 24.97
CA CYS A 311 -3.02 0.45 24.84
C CYS A 311 -2.22 -0.08 26.03
N ALA A 312 -1.22 0.66 26.52
CA ALA A 312 -0.41 0.26 27.69
C ALA A 312 -1.22 0.18 28.99
N GLY A 313 -2.25 1.01 29.11
CA GLY A 313 -3.15 1.01 30.28
C GLY A 313 -4.42 0.16 30.11
N TYR A 314 -4.56 -0.55 28.98
CA TYR A 314 -5.76 -1.33 28.72
C TYR A 314 -5.82 -2.60 29.58
N VAL A 315 -6.96 -2.82 30.24
CA VAL A 315 -7.22 -4.05 31.00
C VAL A 315 -8.16 -4.93 30.19
N PRO A 316 -7.67 -6.07 29.66
CA PRO A 316 -8.49 -6.92 28.83
C PRO A 316 -9.62 -7.58 29.62
N SER A 317 -10.75 -7.82 28.96
CA SER A 317 -11.87 -8.56 29.54
C SER A 317 -11.50 -10.03 29.75
N ALA A 318 -12.14 -10.69 30.72
CA ALA A 318 -11.92 -12.13 30.99
C ALA A 318 -12.37 -13.03 29.84
N SER A 319 -13.32 -12.59 29.04
CA SER A 319 -13.80 -13.30 27.83
C SER A 319 -13.34 -12.56 26.56
N PRO A 320 -13.14 -13.26 25.43
CA PRO A 320 -12.74 -12.64 24.17
C PRO A 320 -13.73 -11.54 23.75
N ALA A 321 -13.22 -10.32 23.59
CA ALA A 321 -14.03 -9.15 23.28
C ALA A 321 -14.33 -9.07 21.78
N ASP A 322 -15.61 -8.93 21.45
CA ASP A 322 -16.01 -8.44 20.12
C ASP A 322 -15.92 -6.90 20.07
N TYR A 323 -16.13 -6.32 18.89
CA TYR A 323 -16.10 -4.87 18.72
C TYR A 323 -17.15 -4.12 19.54
N LYS A 324 -18.30 -4.75 19.90
CA LYS A 324 -19.35 -4.15 20.72
C LYS A 324 -18.92 -4.06 22.16
N MET A 325 -18.36 -5.14 22.71
CA MET A 325 -17.80 -5.15 24.06
C MET A 325 -16.63 -4.15 24.17
N PHE A 326 -15.75 -4.11 23.18
CA PHE A 326 -14.64 -3.15 23.11
C PHE A 326 -15.14 -1.70 23.13
N LEU A 327 -16.17 -1.37 22.37
CA LEU A 327 -16.80 -0.05 22.34
C LEU A 327 -17.68 0.25 23.57
N ALA A 328 -18.04 -0.72 24.37
CA ALA A 328 -18.78 -0.47 25.61
C ALA A 328 -17.88 0.17 26.67
N ASP A 329 -16.59 -0.18 26.66
CA ASP A 329 -15.60 0.35 27.59
C ASP A 329 -15.06 1.74 27.17
N PHE A 330 -14.71 2.57 28.17
CA PHE A 330 -14.14 3.91 27.91
C PHE A 330 -12.77 3.83 27.22
N ALA A 331 -11.92 2.90 27.65
CA ALA A 331 -10.59 2.71 27.06
C ALA A 331 -10.71 2.28 25.58
N GLY A 332 -11.62 1.36 25.28
CA GLY A 332 -11.90 0.95 23.89
C GLY A 332 -12.41 2.09 23.01
N LYS A 333 -13.27 2.97 23.54
CA LYS A 333 -13.71 4.19 22.83
C LYS A 333 -12.57 5.15 22.56
N ARG A 334 -11.67 5.36 23.54
CA ARG A 334 -10.49 6.22 23.40
C ARG A 334 -9.56 5.68 22.33
N ILE A 335 -9.21 4.41 22.39
CA ILE A 335 -8.38 3.71 21.37
C ILE A 335 -9.01 3.83 19.97
N THR A 336 -10.33 3.64 19.86
CA THR A 336 -11.08 3.79 18.61
C THR A 336 -10.97 5.21 18.05
N PHE A 337 -11.15 6.21 18.91
CA PHE A 337 -11.06 7.63 18.52
C PHE A 337 -9.64 7.99 18.09
N ASP A 338 -8.61 7.59 18.84
CA ASP A 338 -7.21 7.90 18.54
C ASP A 338 -6.79 7.27 17.21
N LEU A 339 -7.15 6.01 16.99
CA LEU A 339 -6.86 5.31 15.73
C LEU A 339 -7.53 5.96 14.54
N LEU A 340 -8.81 6.34 14.67
CA LEU A 340 -9.56 7.03 13.62
C LEU A 340 -8.97 8.42 13.34
N ALA A 341 -8.70 9.20 14.39
CA ALA A 341 -8.15 10.54 14.28
C ALA A 341 -6.74 10.52 13.66
N PHE A 342 -5.87 9.60 14.10
CA PHE A 342 -4.58 9.33 13.48
C PHE A 342 -4.72 9.05 11.98
N ALA A 343 -5.64 8.15 11.61
CA ALA A 343 -5.86 7.76 10.22
C ALA A 343 -6.40 8.91 9.36
N VAL A 344 -7.36 9.69 9.87
CA VAL A 344 -7.87 10.89 9.17
C VAL A 344 -6.75 11.92 8.93
N CYS A 345 -5.93 12.19 9.96
CA CYS A 345 -4.76 13.06 9.83
C CYS A 345 -3.76 12.50 8.83
N GLY A 346 -3.58 11.17 8.76
CA GLY A 346 -2.76 10.50 7.76
C GLY A 346 -3.21 10.76 6.32
N GLY A 347 -4.52 10.71 6.06
CA GLY A 347 -5.07 11.07 4.75
C GLY A 347 -4.82 12.54 4.39
N LEU A 348 -5.00 13.45 5.34
CA LEU A 348 -4.70 14.88 5.19
C LEU A 348 -3.20 15.18 4.98
N TYR A 349 -2.34 14.31 5.49
CA TYR A 349 -0.88 14.40 5.37
C TYR A 349 -0.39 13.92 3.99
N ILE A 350 -0.81 12.74 3.54
CA ILE A 350 -0.23 12.06 2.37
C ILE A 350 -0.66 12.66 1.03
N VAL A 351 -1.93 13.09 0.93
CA VAL A 351 -2.51 13.58 -0.35
C VAL A 351 -1.80 14.82 -0.88
N PRO A 352 -1.58 15.90 -0.09
CA PRO A 352 -0.88 17.06 -0.59
C PRO A 352 0.58 16.78 -0.93
N LEU A 353 1.26 15.89 -0.20
CA LEU A 353 2.64 15.51 -0.50
C LEU A 353 2.76 14.78 -1.84
N ASN A 354 1.84 13.85 -2.14
CA ASN A 354 1.80 13.18 -3.45
C ASN A 354 1.52 14.18 -4.58
N ALA A 355 0.56 15.09 -4.41
CA ALA A 355 0.25 16.11 -5.39
C ALA A 355 1.42 17.09 -5.62
N MET A 356 2.11 17.51 -4.54
CA MET A 356 3.30 18.34 -4.61
C MET A 356 4.45 17.63 -5.33
N LEU A 357 4.70 16.35 -5.01
CA LEU A 357 5.73 15.56 -5.68
C LEU A 357 5.49 15.48 -7.19
N GLN A 358 4.24 15.29 -7.60
CA GLN A 358 3.83 15.25 -9.01
C GLN A 358 3.93 16.60 -9.71
N HIS A 359 3.62 17.69 -9.00
CA HIS A 359 3.66 19.05 -9.53
C HIS A 359 5.10 19.59 -9.66
N LEU A 360 5.95 19.33 -8.68
CA LEU A 360 7.35 19.77 -8.67
C LEU A 360 8.23 19.02 -9.68
N ALA A 361 7.85 17.80 -10.04
CA ALA A 361 8.56 17.02 -11.03
C ALA A 361 8.13 17.42 -12.46
N THR A 362 9.12 17.65 -13.33
CA THR A 362 8.83 17.91 -14.75
C THR A 362 8.24 16.68 -15.44
N GLU A 363 7.49 16.88 -16.53
CA GLU A 363 6.91 15.78 -17.30
C GLU A 363 7.95 14.73 -17.68
N ALA A 364 9.13 15.16 -18.15
CA ALA A 364 10.22 14.28 -18.60
C ALA A 364 10.94 13.50 -17.49
N THR A 365 10.67 13.80 -16.21
CA THR A 365 11.39 13.21 -15.06
C THR A 365 10.47 12.64 -13.99
N ARG A 366 9.17 12.83 -14.13
CA ARG A 366 8.17 12.56 -13.11
C ARG A 366 8.16 11.10 -12.67
N SER A 367 8.23 10.16 -13.61
CA SER A 367 8.23 8.73 -13.26
C SER A 367 9.49 8.32 -12.50
N ARG A 368 10.65 8.92 -12.82
CA ARG A 368 11.92 8.69 -12.08
C ARG A 368 11.88 9.26 -10.67
N VAL A 369 11.26 10.43 -10.47
CA VAL A 369 11.06 11.03 -9.14
C VAL A 369 10.17 10.13 -8.27
N ILE A 370 9.07 9.62 -8.84
CA ILE A 370 8.18 8.69 -8.13
C ILE A 370 8.88 7.33 -7.89
N ALA A 371 9.73 6.89 -8.80
CA ALA A 371 10.56 5.70 -8.60
C ALA A 371 11.55 5.88 -7.43
N ALA A 372 12.16 7.06 -7.29
CA ALA A 372 13.00 7.39 -6.14
C ALA A 372 12.20 7.36 -4.82
N ASN A 373 10.95 7.86 -4.84
CA ASN A 373 10.03 7.73 -3.71
C ASN A 373 9.78 6.27 -3.33
N ASN A 374 9.52 5.39 -4.31
CA ASN A 374 9.31 3.97 -4.04
C ASN A 374 10.54 3.28 -3.44
N ILE A 375 11.75 3.65 -3.89
CA ILE A 375 13.01 3.14 -3.35
C ILE A 375 13.14 3.53 -1.87
N ILE A 376 12.92 4.80 -1.52
CA ILE A 376 13.02 5.26 -0.13
C ILE A 376 11.91 4.64 0.71
N ASN A 377 10.68 4.53 0.20
CA ASN A 377 9.59 3.83 0.87
C ASN A 377 9.98 2.38 1.22
N SER A 378 10.59 1.65 0.28
CA SER A 378 11.00 0.27 0.52
C SER A 378 12.10 0.16 1.58
N LEU A 379 13.06 1.09 1.61
CA LEU A 379 14.10 1.15 2.64
C LEU A 379 13.50 1.44 4.04
N PHE A 380 12.60 2.40 4.14
CA PHE A 380 11.91 2.71 5.40
C PHE A 380 11.07 1.53 5.90
N ASN A 381 10.35 0.84 5.02
CA ASN A 381 9.57 -0.34 5.40
C ASN A 381 10.45 -1.53 5.80
N CYS A 382 11.60 -1.74 5.15
CA CYS A 382 12.55 -2.76 5.55
C CYS A 382 13.14 -2.49 6.94
N SER A 383 13.38 -1.23 7.33
CA SER A 383 13.90 -0.89 8.66
C SER A 383 12.97 -1.34 9.79
N ILE A 384 11.65 -1.29 9.59
CA ILE A 384 10.66 -1.81 10.56
C ILE A 384 10.73 -3.34 10.66
N ALA A 385 10.84 -4.03 9.52
CA ALA A 385 10.95 -5.50 9.53
C ALA A 385 12.19 -5.95 10.31
N PHE A 386 13.31 -5.26 10.16
CA PHE A 386 14.53 -5.51 10.95
C PHE A 386 14.33 -5.21 12.44
N PHE A 387 13.68 -4.10 12.78
CA PHE A 387 13.41 -3.74 14.17
C PHE A 387 12.52 -4.79 14.85
N ASN A 388 11.45 -5.24 14.19
CA ASN A 388 10.56 -6.29 14.72
C ASN A 388 11.29 -7.62 14.90
N LEU A 389 12.15 -8.02 13.95
CA LEU A 389 12.95 -9.25 14.07
C LEU A 389 13.96 -9.16 15.23
N SER A 390 14.59 -8.00 15.44
CA SER A 390 15.53 -7.81 16.55
C SER A 390 14.82 -7.81 17.92
N ALA A 391 13.63 -7.24 18.02
CA ALA A 391 12.82 -7.28 19.24
C ALA A 391 12.44 -8.73 19.61
N LEU A 392 11.95 -9.53 18.63
CA LEU A 392 11.63 -10.94 18.85
C LEU A 392 12.84 -11.78 19.26
N SER A 393 14.04 -11.47 18.75
CA SER A 393 15.27 -12.18 19.15
C SER A 393 15.71 -11.85 20.57
N LEU A 394 15.45 -10.65 21.06
CA LEU A 394 15.76 -10.24 22.44
C LEU A 394 14.79 -10.89 23.45
N ASP A 395 13.50 -10.99 23.11
CA ASP A 395 12.50 -11.66 23.95
C ASP A 395 12.81 -13.17 24.12
N ASN A 396 13.28 -13.82 23.04
CA ASN A 396 13.71 -15.23 23.08
C ASN A 396 15.04 -15.47 23.84
N LEU A 397 15.84 -14.43 24.09
CA LEU A 397 17.08 -14.52 24.89
C LEU A 397 16.81 -14.23 26.37
N SER A 398 15.67 -13.65 26.71
CA SER A 398 15.26 -13.29 28.07
C SER A 398 14.31 -14.31 28.72
N SER A 399 13.77 -15.26 27.94
CA SER A 399 12.95 -16.42 28.35
C SER A 399 13.80 -17.69 28.50
#